data_0fb568e7d37021f5d304763f37c296b1
#
_entry.id   0fb568e7d37021f5d304763f37c296b1
#
_cell.length_a   1.000
_cell.length_b   1.000
_cell.length_c   1.000
_cell.angle_alpha   90.00
_cell.angle_beta   90.00
_cell.angle_gamma   90.00
#
_symmetry.space_group_name_H-M   'P 1'
#
loop_
_entity.id
_entity.type
_entity.pdbx_description
1 polymer ?
#
loop_
_entity_poly.entity_id
_entity_poly.type
_entity_poly.pdbx_seq_one_letter_code
_entity_poly.pdbx_strand_id
1 'polypeptide(L)'
;PIYPQKKIGDRMLNIHTLTLGDYGTNCYIVHDSASKTCCVIDPGYTPEKVLSEVNALGLTVEAILLTHGHFDHVGGVREIAAETGCDVYLCADELTMPPQMTAGQLYYTKTYGEGDTLHLAGLTISVIRTPGHTPGSVCLLIGDAMFSGDTLFAGSCGRTDFPGGSDVAMRASLRRLAGLSADYRVYPGHGMDTTLAEEKRYNPYLR
;
A
#
# COMPACT_ATOMS: atom_id res chain seq x y z
N PRO A 1 12.59 7.76 -13.52
CA PRO A 1 11.92 8.54 -14.59
C PRO A 1 10.72 9.28 -13.98
N ILE A 2 10.75 10.62 -14.05
CA ILE A 2 9.65 11.47 -13.61
C ILE A 2 8.60 11.44 -14.72
N TYR A 3 7.48 10.73 -14.49
CA TYR A 3 6.35 10.76 -15.43
C TYR A 3 5.42 11.93 -15.08
N PRO A 4 4.87 12.64 -16.08
CA PRO A 4 3.95 13.75 -15.87
C PRO A 4 2.66 13.21 -15.22
N GLN A 5 2.34 13.69 -14.04
CA GLN A 5 1.15 13.34 -13.29
C GLN A 5 -0.08 14.11 -13.82
N LYS A 6 -1.22 13.44 -13.91
CA LYS A 6 -2.47 14.03 -14.41
C LYS A 6 -3.06 14.97 -13.36
N LYS A 7 -3.31 16.23 -13.74
CA LYS A 7 -3.90 17.25 -12.87
C LYS A 7 -5.36 16.88 -12.53
N ILE A 8 -5.66 16.82 -11.24
CA ILE A 8 -7.03 16.92 -10.71
C ILE A 8 -7.12 18.30 -10.05
N GLY A 9 -7.52 19.32 -10.82
CA GLY A 9 -7.36 20.72 -10.43
C GLY A 9 -5.88 21.14 -10.38
N ASP A 10 -5.51 22.14 -9.59
CA ASP A 10 -4.10 22.55 -9.39
C ASP A 10 -3.31 21.65 -8.43
N ARG A 11 -3.86 20.49 -8.06
CA ARG A 11 -3.27 19.53 -7.11
C ARG A 11 -2.67 18.34 -7.84
N MET A 12 -1.47 17.90 -7.43
CA MET A 12 -0.76 16.76 -8.00
C MET A 12 -0.38 15.76 -6.92
N LEU A 13 -0.67 14.48 -7.17
CA LEU A 13 -0.16 13.38 -6.36
C LEU A 13 1.34 13.23 -6.60
N ASN A 14 2.13 13.32 -5.54
CA ASN A 14 3.55 12.98 -5.52
C ASN A 14 3.73 11.62 -4.84
N ILE A 15 4.58 10.78 -5.42
CA ILE A 15 4.89 9.44 -4.93
C ILE A 15 6.40 9.29 -4.90
N HIS A 16 6.95 9.03 -3.71
CA HIS A 16 8.35 8.70 -3.51
C HIS A 16 8.44 7.25 -3.08
N THR A 17 9.24 6.45 -3.79
CA THR A 17 9.39 5.02 -3.53
C THR A 17 10.73 4.76 -2.85
N LEU A 18 10.70 4.02 -1.74
CA LEU A 18 11.86 3.48 -1.05
C LEU A 18 11.77 1.95 -1.09
N THR A 19 12.82 1.28 -1.53
CA THR A 19 12.93 -0.16 -1.40
C THR A 19 13.67 -0.49 -0.11
N LEU A 20 13.03 -1.25 0.79
CA LEU A 20 13.45 -1.45 2.17
C LEU A 20 13.73 -2.93 2.48
N GLY A 21 14.75 -3.15 3.31
CA GLY A 21 15.09 -4.47 3.84
C GLY A 21 15.54 -5.49 2.81
N ASP A 22 15.84 -6.70 3.29
CA ASP A 22 16.35 -7.80 2.47
C ASP A 22 15.30 -8.41 1.55
N TYR A 23 14.01 -8.20 1.86
CA TYR A 23 12.89 -8.66 1.03
C TYR A 23 12.56 -7.69 -0.11
N GLY A 24 13.19 -6.50 -0.13
CA GLY A 24 12.99 -5.52 -1.19
C GLY A 24 11.57 -4.96 -1.22
N THR A 25 10.96 -4.77 -0.04
CA THR A 25 9.60 -4.23 0.09
C THR A 25 9.55 -2.77 -0.31
N ASN A 26 8.62 -2.42 -1.15
CA ASN A 26 8.38 -1.05 -1.57
C ASN A 26 7.55 -0.31 -0.51
N CYS A 27 8.16 0.71 0.07
CA CYS A 27 7.51 1.71 0.92
C CYS A 27 7.25 2.97 0.09
N TYR A 28 6.06 3.54 0.21
CA TYR A 28 5.69 4.72 -0.55
C TYR A 28 5.38 5.89 0.37
N ILE A 29 6.00 7.05 0.10
CA ILE A 29 5.65 8.33 0.71
C ILE A 29 4.78 9.07 -0.30
N VAL A 30 3.53 9.35 0.06
CA VAL A 30 2.55 9.95 -0.85
C VAL A 30 1.95 11.23 -0.25
N HIS A 31 1.83 12.26 -1.08
CA HIS A 31 1.24 13.55 -0.65
C HIS A 31 0.71 14.36 -1.84
N ASP A 32 -0.22 15.25 -1.57
CA ASP A 32 -0.57 16.31 -2.52
C ASP A 32 0.56 17.36 -2.61
N SER A 33 0.84 17.88 -3.79
CA SER A 33 1.93 18.85 -4.01
C SER A 33 1.81 20.13 -3.16
N ALA A 34 0.61 20.49 -2.71
CA ALA A 34 0.35 21.64 -1.85
C ALA A 34 0.36 21.28 -0.35
N SER A 35 0.41 19.99 0.00
CA SER A 35 0.43 19.53 1.38
C SER A 35 1.81 19.68 2.03
N LYS A 36 1.82 19.89 3.35
CA LYS A 36 3.01 19.79 4.20
C LYS A 36 3.06 18.48 4.99
N THR A 37 2.03 17.65 4.82
CA THR A 37 1.96 16.32 5.41
C THR A 37 1.98 15.26 4.32
N CYS A 38 2.34 14.03 4.69
CA CYS A 38 2.35 12.87 3.82
C CYS A 38 1.71 11.66 4.51
N CYS A 39 1.27 10.68 3.71
CA CYS A 39 1.03 9.33 4.18
C CYS A 39 2.21 8.44 3.81
N VAL A 40 2.55 7.51 4.69
CA VAL A 40 3.55 6.45 4.44
C VAL A 40 2.81 5.13 4.28
N ILE A 41 3.04 4.44 3.17
CA ILE A 41 2.42 3.14 2.87
C ILE A 41 3.50 2.07 3.05
N ASP A 42 3.20 1.05 3.86
CA ASP A 42 4.01 -0.13 4.11
C ASP A 42 5.49 0.17 4.49
N PRO A 43 5.76 0.85 5.61
CA PRO A 43 7.12 1.07 6.10
C PRO A 43 7.70 -0.22 6.72
N GLY A 44 8.15 -1.14 5.87
CA GLY A 44 8.55 -2.49 6.26
C GLY A 44 9.78 -2.57 7.15
N TYR A 45 10.81 -1.78 6.84
CA TYR A 45 12.10 -1.79 7.56
C TYR A 45 12.74 -0.40 7.57
N THR A 46 13.86 -0.28 8.30
CA THR A 46 14.71 0.93 8.30
C THR A 46 13.88 2.22 8.47
N PRO A 47 13.13 2.37 9.58
CA PRO A 47 12.27 3.53 9.84
C PRO A 47 13.05 4.85 9.77
N GLU A 48 14.33 4.86 10.16
CA GLU A 48 15.23 6.02 10.05
C GLU A 48 15.44 6.49 8.61
N LYS A 49 15.47 5.56 7.63
CA LYS A 49 15.54 5.90 6.21
C LYS A 49 14.26 6.56 5.72
N VAL A 50 13.11 6.05 6.14
CA VAL A 50 11.79 6.62 5.82
C VAL A 50 11.66 8.03 6.39
N LEU A 51 11.99 8.21 7.68
CA LEU A 51 11.92 9.51 8.35
C LEU A 51 12.92 10.51 7.75
N SER A 52 14.12 10.06 7.40
CA SER A 52 15.11 10.91 6.72
C SER A 52 14.59 11.42 5.37
N GLU A 53 13.94 10.57 4.58
CA GLU A 53 13.36 10.98 3.30
C GLU A 53 12.18 11.95 3.51
N VAL A 54 11.27 11.67 4.44
CA VAL A 54 10.17 12.59 4.79
C VAL A 54 10.70 13.97 5.19
N ASN A 55 11.74 14.01 6.02
CA ASN A 55 12.39 15.24 6.44
C ASN A 55 13.06 15.98 5.27
N ALA A 56 13.76 15.26 4.38
CA ALA A 56 14.40 15.83 3.19
C ALA A 56 13.37 16.46 2.23
N LEU A 57 12.17 15.92 2.17
CA LEU A 57 11.04 16.46 1.41
C LEU A 57 10.36 17.66 2.11
N GLY A 58 10.73 17.97 3.34
CA GLY A 58 10.11 19.04 4.15
C GLY A 58 8.67 18.72 4.56
N LEU A 59 8.36 17.44 4.75
CA LEU A 59 7.04 16.93 5.11
C LEU A 59 7.01 16.43 6.56
N THR A 60 5.80 16.23 7.07
CA THR A 60 5.54 15.50 8.32
C THR A 60 4.59 14.34 8.06
N VAL A 61 4.77 13.22 8.76
CA VAL A 61 3.90 12.04 8.60
C VAL A 61 2.55 12.31 9.26
N GLU A 62 1.47 12.31 8.48
CA GLU A 62 0.10 12.42 8.99
C GLU A 62 -0.48 11.05 9.34
N ALA A 63 -0.20 10.04 8.53
CA ALA A 63 -0.66 8.68 8.76
C ALA A 63 0.25 7.63 8.10
N ILE A 64 0.24 6.43 8.67
CA ILE A 64 0.74 5.21 8.04
C ILE A 64 -0.47 4.40 7.57
N LEU A 65 -0.39 3.88 6.34
CA LEU A 65 -1.43 3.06 5.72
C LEU A 65 -0.84 1.69 5.38
N LEU A 66 -1.40 0.61 5.92
CA LEU A 66 -0.87 -0.74 5.75
C LEU A 66 -1.73 -1.54 4.77
N THR A 67 -1.17 -1.93 3.64
CA THR A 67 -1.88 -2.77 2.67
C THR A 67 -2.20 -4.14 3.26
N HIS A 68 -1.33 -4.66 4.10
CA HIS A 68 -1.51 -5.89 4.88
C HIS A 68 -0.51 -5.97 6.05
N GLY A 69 -0.56 -7.03 6.84
CA GLY A 69 0.16 -7.13 8.11
C GLY A 69 1.42 -7.97 8.11
N HIS A 70 1.98 -8.42 6.97
CA HIS A 70 3.20 -9.19 7.00
C HIS A 70 4.39 -8.39 7.52
N PHE A 71 5.30 -9.10 8.21
CA PHE A 71 6.42 -8.52 8.94
C PHE A 71 7.29 -7.58 8.11
N ASP A 72 7.46 -7.86 6.83
CA ASP A 72 8.26 -7.07 5.91
C ASP A 72 7.55 -5.80 5.39
N HIS A 73 6.24 -5.63 5.68
CA HIS A 73 5.47 -4.41 5.44
C HIS A 73 5.25 -3.55 6.68
N VAL A 74 5.41 -4.13 7.88
CA VAL A 74 5.07 -3.44 9.14
C VAL A 74 6.25 -3.18 10.07
N GLY A 75 7.46 -3.64 9.74
CA GLY A 75 8.60 -3.63 10.63
C GLY A 75 9.02 -2.26 11.17
N GLY A 76 8.85 -1.18 10.39
CA GLY A 76 9.16 0.20 10.79
C GLY A 76 8.01 0.97 11.44
N VAL A 77 6.79 0.41 11.48
CA VAL A 77 5.57 1.12 11.87
C VAL A 77 5.64 1.70 13.27
N ARG A 78 6.05 0.89 14.27
CA ARG A 78 6.06 1.31 15.68
C ARG A 78 7.00 2.48 15.94
N GLU A 79 8.17 2.44 15.34
CA GLU A 79 9.17 3.49 15.53
C GLU A 79 8.74 4.79 14.87
N ILE A 80 8.22 4.74 13.63
CA ILE A 80 7.71 5.92 12.94
C ILE A 80 6.52 6.51 13.71
N ALA A 81 5.58 5.69 14.15
CA ALA A 81 4.42 6.15 14.91
C ALA A 81 4.82 6.75 16.28
N ALA A 82 5.81 6.16 16.96
CA ALA A 82 6.31 6.67 18.23
C ALA A 82 6.98 8.04 18.07
N GLU A 83 7.75 8.24 16.98
CA GLU A 83 8.46 9.49 16.73
C GLU A 83 7.54 10.62 16.23
N THR A 84 6.55 10.29 15.40
CA THR A 84 5.70 11.29 14.74
C THR A 84 4.34 11.50 15.41
N GLY A 85 3.87 10.55 16.21
CA GLY A 85 2.52 10.57 16.78
C GLY A 85 1.41 10.37 15.76
N CYS A 86 1.73 9.88 14.55
CA CYS A 86 0.78 9.72 13.47
C CYS A 86 -0.21 8.57 13.72
N ASP A 87 -1.37 8.64 13.07
CA ASP A 87 -2.31 7.52 13.03
C ASP A 87 -1.77 6.38 12.15
N VAL A 88 -2.10 5.14 12.52
CA VAL A 88 -1.77 3.93 11.77
C VAL A 88 -3.04 3.17 11.41
N TYR A 89 -3.29 3.02 10.13
CA TYR A 89 -4.48 2.36 9.58
C TYR A 89 -4.16 0.95 9.12
N LEU A 90 -5.01 0.01 9.49
CA LEU A 90 -4.92 -1.40 9.13
C LEU A 90 -6.32 -1.97 8.88
N CYS A 91 -6.46 -2.92 7.95
CA CYS A 91 -7.71 -3.68 7.85
C CYS A 91 -7.87 -4.62 9.06
N ALA A 92 -9.04 -4.57 9.72
CA ALA A 92 -9.28 -5.33 10.94
C ALA A 92 -9.12 -6.85 10.78
N ASP A 93 -9.34 -7.39 9.57
CA ASP A 93 -9.17 -8.81 9.30
C ASP A 93 -7.71 -9.29 9.42
N GLU A 94 -6.72 -8.38 9.34
CA GLU A 94 -5.31 -8.68 9.59
C GLU A 94 -5.05 -9.11 11.04
N LEU A 95 -5.91 -8.74 11.97
CA LEU A 95 -5.79 -9.13 13.38
C LEU A 95 -6.00 -10.64 13.60
N THR A 96 -6.47 -11.35 12.59
CA THR A 96 -6.59 -12.81 12.59
C THR A 96 -5.29 -13.53 12.19
N MET A 97 -4.28 -12.77 11.74
CA MET A 97 -3.00 -13.32 11.31
C MET A 97 -2.19 -13.86 12.49
N PRO A 98 -1.50 -15.00 12.32
CA PRO A 98 -0.64 -15.52 13.38
C PRO A 98 0.56 -14.60 13.60
N PRO A 99 0.99 -14.40 14.87
CA PRO A 99 2.06 -13.46 15.21
C PRO A 99 3.41 -13.71 14.51
N GLN A 100 3.65 -14.95 14.09
CA GLN A 100 4.88 -15.30 13.35
C GLN A 100 4.94 -14.64 11.95
N MET A 101 3.78 -14.33 11.38
CA MET A 101 3.68 -13.70 10.06
C MET A 101 3.74 -12.16 10.14
N THR A 102 3.48 -11.59 11.31
CA THR A 102 3.32 -10.15 11.53
C THR A 102 4.42 -9.54 12.41
N ALA A 103 5.50 -10.27 12.68
CA ALA A 103 6.55 -9.87 13.61
C ALA A 103 6.03 -9.53 15.02
N GLY A 104 5.07 -10.30 15.51
CA GLY A 104 4.42 -10.11 16.79
C GLY A 104 3.05 -9.43 16.66
N GLN A 105 2.66 -8.69 17.71
CA GLN A 105 1.39 -7.99 17.69
C GLN A 105 1.43 -6.78 16.74
N LEU A 106 0.50 -6.73 15.79
CA LEU A 106 0.32 -5.58 14.90
C LEU A 106 0.04 -4.30 15.69
N TYR A 107 0.67 -3.21 15.27
CA TYR A 107 0.43 -1.89 15.81
C TYR A 107 -0.50 -1.12 14.87
N TYR A 108 -1.58 -0.62 15.39
CA TYR A 108 -2.54 0.23 14.67
C TYR A 108 -3.27 1.15 15.66
N THR A 109 -3.78 2.27 15.17
CA THR A 109 -4.63 3.20 15.94
C THR A 109 -6.04 3.27 15.38
N LYS A 110 -6.19 2.96 14.09
CA LYS A 110 -7.46 2.98 13.36
C LYS A 110 -7.58 1.79 12.43
N THR A 111 -8.80 1.46 12.08
CA THR A 111 -9.08 0.44 11.07
C THR A 111 -9.74 1.06 9.85
N TYR A 112 -9.58 0.41 8.71
CA TYR A 112 -10.33 0.67 7.50
C TYR A 112 -10.74 -0.63 6.79
N GLY A 113 -11.59 -0.52 5.79
CA GLY A 113 -12.07 -1.67 5.05
C GLY A 113 -12.69 -1.30 3.71
N GLU A 114 -13.51 -2.21 3.22
CA GLU A 114 -14.17 -2.07 1.92
C GLU A 114 -15.01 -0.81 1.82
N GLY A 115 -14.73 -0.01 0.79
CA GLY A 115 -15.49 1.18 0.45
C GLY A 115 -15.17 2.41 1.28
N ASP A 116 -14.27 2.31 2.26
CA ASP A 116 -13.86 3.47 3.04
C ASP A 116 -13.12 4.49 2.16
N THR A 117 -13.32 5.76 2.48
CA THR A 117 -12.62 6.87 1.85
C THR A 117 -12.01 7.74 2.94
N LEU A 118 -10.69 7.94 2.83
CA LEU A 118 -9.91 8.78 3.75
C LEU A 118 -9.51 10.07 3.07
N HIS A 119 -9.42 11.15 3.85
CA HIS A 119 -8.89 12.44 3.42
C HIS A 119 -7.66 12.78 4.26
N LEU A 120 -6.47 12.50 3.73
CA LEU A 120 -5.19 12.60 4.42
C LEU A 120 -4.13 13.21 3.47
N ALA A 121 -3.23 13.99 3.99
CA ALA A 121 -2.12 14.60 3.23
C ALA A 121 -2.58 15.35 1.96
N GLY A 122 -3.79 15.94 2.00
CA GLY A 122 -4.42 16.60 0.85
C GLY A 122 -4.99 15.65 -0.20
N LEU A 123 -4.91 14.34 0.02
CA LEU A 123 -5.33 13.28 -0.90
C LEU A 123 -6.69 12.72 -0.51
N THR A 124 -7.40 12.19 -1.51
CA THR A 124 -8.56 11.31 -1.32
C THR A 124 -8.13 9.88 -1.61
N ILE A 125 -8.25 9.01 -0.62
CA ILE A 125 -7.75 7.63 -0.65
C ILE A 125 -8.95 6.70 -0.51
N SER A 126 -9.22 5.89 -1.53
CA SER A 126 -10.29 4.88 -1.48
C SER A 126 -9.71 3.50 -1.21
N VAL A 127 -10.38 2.74 -0.36
CA VAL A 127 -9.95 1.41 0.06
C VAL A 127 -10.76 0.34 -0.65
N ILE A 128 -10.07 -0.60 -1.29
CA ILE A 128 -10.67 -1.81 -1.88
C ILE A 128 -10.08 -3.03 -1.17
N ARG A 129 -10.92 -3.87 -0.58
CA ARG A 129 -10.46 -5.15 -0.03
C ARG A 129 -10.10 -6.12 -1.14
N THR A 130 -8.92 -6.71 -1.01
CA THR A 130 -8.37 -7.70 -1.96
C THR A 130 -7.78 -8.88 -1.19
N PRO A 131 -8.61 -9.62 -0.39
CA PRO A 131 -8.12 -10.74 0.39
C PRO A 131 -7.56 -11.85 -0.52
N GLY A 132 -6.61 -12.60 0.01
CA GLY A 132 -6.01 -13.74 -0.69
C GLY A 132 -4.56 -13.97 -0.34
N HIS A 133 -3.70 -12.96 -0.38
CA HIS A 133 -2.36 -13.01 0.19
C HIS A 133 -2.44 -13.06 1.71
N THR A 134 -3.23 -12.16 2.28
CA THR A 134 -3.68 -12.19 3.68
C THR A 134 -5.20 -11.98 3.75
N PRO A 135 -5.85 -12.25 4.91
CA PRO A 135 -7.30 -12.06 5.06
C PRO A 135 -7.74 -10.61 4.91
N GLY A 136 -6.91 -9.66 5.35
CA GLY A 136 -7.21 -8.23 5.37
C GLY A 136 -6.46 -7.42 4.32
N SER A 137 -5.85 -8.06 3.32
CA SER A 137 -5.19 -7.33 2.21
C SER A 137 -6.12 -6.33 1.56
N VAL A 138 -5.59 -5.13 1.29
CA VAL A 138 -6.29 -4.06 0.59
C VAL A 138 -5.45 -3.47 -0.53
N CYS A 139 -6.12 -2.93 -1.55
CA CYS A 139 -5.54 -1.96 -2.47
C CYS A 139 -6.00 -0.56 -2.09
N LEU A 140 -5.09 0.42 -2.14
CA LEU A 140 -5.38 1.82 -1.90
C LEU A 140 -5.38 2.56 -3.23
N LEU A 141 -6.49 3.25 -3.54
CA LEU A 141 -6.62 4.04 -4.77
C LEU A 141 -6.49 5.52 -4.46
N ILE A 142 -5.59 6.20 -5.15
CA ILE A 142 -5.35 7.64 -5.01
C ILE A 142 -5.24 8.24 -6.42
N GLY A 143 -6.28 8.92 -6.89
CA GLY A 143 -6.33 9.40 -8.26
C GLY A 143 -6.26 8.26 -9.27
N ASP A 144 -5.21 8.23 -10.09
CA ASP A 144 -4.91 7.18 -11.05
C ASP A 144 -3.84 6.17 -10.57
N ALA A 145 -3.43 6.26 -9.31
CA ALA A 145 -2.51 5.31 -8.67
C ALA A 145 -3.25 4.25 -7.86
N MET A 146 -2.79 3.01 -7.95
CA MET A 146 -3.21 1.86 -7.14
C MET A 146 -2.00 1.30 -6.40
N PHE A 147 -2.01 1.38 -5.07
CA PHE A 147 -1.04 0.70 -4.22
C PHE A 147 -1.61 -0.67 -3.88
N SER A 148 -1.09 -1.69 -4.54
CA SER A 148 -1.70 -3.03 -4.54
C SER A 148 -1.19 -3.94 -3.43
N GLY A 149 -0.18 -3.50 -2.65
CA GLY A 149 0.49 -4.39 -1.72
C GLY A 149 0.89 -5.69 -2.40
N ASP A 150 0.65 -6.81 -1.76
CA ASP A 150 0.96 -8.13 -2.28
C ASP A 150 -0.27 -8.82 -2.92
N THR A 151 -1.14 -8.03 -3.55
CA THR A 151 -2.25 -8.58 -4.35
C THR A 151 -1.85 -8.73 -5.81
N LEU A 152 -1.40 -7.65 -6.46
CA LEU A 152 -1.06 -7.62 -7.89
C LEU A 152 0.36 -7.11 -8.09
N PHE A 153 1.16 -7.87 -8.83
CA PHE A 153 2.52 -7.55 -9.25
C PHE A 153 2.62 -7.45 -10.78
N ALA A 154 3.69 -6.85 -11.29
CA ALA A 154 3.99 -6.87 -12.70
C ALA A 154 4.16 -8.32 -13.19
N GLY A 155 3.21 -8.80 -14.01
CA GLY A 155 3.17 -10.15 -14.57
C GLY A 155 2.88 -11.27 -13.56
N SER A 156 2.51 -10.95 -12.30
CA SER A 156 2.33 -11.94 -11.23
C SER A 156 1.28 -11.49 -10.20
N CYS A 157 1.14 -12.26 -9.14
CA CYS A 157 0.34 -11.91 -7.95
C CYS A 157 1.03 -12.43 -6.68
N GLY A 158 0.54 -11.97 -5.52
CA GLY A 158 1.02 -12.43 -4.23
C GLY A 158 0.77 -13.92 -4.01
N ARG A 159 1.66 -14.55 -3.24
CA ARG A 159 1.51 -15.95 -2.82
C ARG A 159 0.33 -16.13 -1.87
N THR A 160 -0.20 -17.34 -1.83
CA THR A 160 -1.40 -17.68 -1.04
C THR A 160 -1.20 -18.88 -0.12
N ASP A 161 0.03 -19.40 -0.06
CA ASP A 161 0.39 -20.63 0.67
C ASP A 161 0.85 -20.39 2.11
N PHE A 162 0.95 -19.12 2.55
CA PHE A 162 1.23 -18.79 3.93
C PHE A 162 -0.04 -18.84 4.80
N PRO A 163 0.11 -19.00 6.14
CA PRO A 163 -1.02 -18.94 7.06
C PRO A 163 -1.86 -17.67 6.86
N GLY A 164 -3.17 -17.83 6.69
CA GLY A 164 -4.10 -16.75 6.35
C GLY A 164 -4.29 -16.56 4.85
N GLY A 165 -3.46 -17.15 3.98
CA GLY A 165 -3.59 -17.08 2.54
C GLY A 165 -4.74 -17.95 1.99
N SER A 166 -5.29 -17.53 0.84
CA SER A 166 -6.38 -18.23 0.16
C SER A 166 -6.33 -18.00 -1.34
N ASP A 167 -6.07 -19.07 -2.11
CA ASP A 167 -6.06 -19.02 -3.56
C ASP A 167 -7.44 -18.64 -4.15
N VAL A 168 -8.51 -19.11 -3.53
CA VAL A 168 -9.88 -18.78 -3.95
C VAL A 168 -10.16 -17.30 -3.77
N ALA A 169 -9.78 -16.73 -2.63
CA ALA A 169 -9.96 -15.30 -2.36
C ALA A 169 -9.07 -14.45 -3.27
N MET A 170 -7.80 -14.84 -3.51
CA MET A 170 -6.90 -14.15 -4.41
C MET A 170 -7.47 -14.08 -5.83
N ARG A 171 -7.95 -15.19 -6.36
CA ARG A 171 -8.59 -15.22 -7.70
C ARG A 171 -9.81 -14.31 -7.79
N ALA A 172 -10.62 -14.24 -6.73
CA ALA A 172 -11.77 -13.34 -6.68
C ALA A 172 -11.31 -11.87 -6.65
N SER A 173 -10.30 -11.56 -5.87
CA SER A 173 -9.70 -10.22 -5.78
C SER A 173 -9.11 -9.77 -7.13
N LEU A 174 -8.35 -10.63 -7.79
CA LEU A 174 -7.75 -10.34 -9.10
C LEU A 174 -8.82 -10.12 -10.18
N ARG A 175 -9.87 -10.96 -10.21
CA ARG A 175 -11.01 -10.74 -11.13
C ARG A 175 -11.70 -9.40 -10.87
N ARG A 176 -11.84 -9.01 -9.61
CA ARG A 176 -12.39 -7.72 -9.25
C ARG A 176 -11.53 -6.57 -9.77
N LEU A 177 -10.21 -6.63 -9.58
CA LEU A 177 -9.29 -5.63 -10.14
C LEU A 177 -9.34 -5.58 -11.66
N ALA A 178 -9.39 -6.75 -12.33
CA ALA A 178 -9.55 -6.84 -13.78
C ALA A 178 -10.86 -6.19 -14.27
N GLY A 179 -11.92 -6.19 -13.46
CA GLY A 179 -13.22 -5.58 -13.76
C GLY A 179 -13.27 -4.05 -13.60
N LEU A 180 -12.24 -3.41 -13.04
CA LEU A 180 -12.20 -1.95 -12.91
C LEU A 180 -12.15 -1.29 -14.29
N SER A 181 -13.01 -0.28 -14.52
CA SER A 181 -13.09 0.42 -15.80
C SER A 181 -11.96 1.43 -16.05
N ALA A 182 -11.43 2.01 -14.97
CA ALA A 182 -10.31 2.94 -15.05
C ALA A 182 -8.99 2.19 -15.21
N ASP A 183 -8.04 2.79 -15.92
CA ASP A 183 -6.66 2.35 -15.88
C ASP A 183 -5.94 3.00 -14.72
N TYR A 184 -5.18 2.20 -13.97
CA TYR A 184 -4.39 2.63 -12.84
C TYR A 184 -2.91 2.32 -13.07
N ARG A 185 -2.03 3.23 -12.65
CA ARG A 185 -0.65 2.86 -12.39
C ARG A 185 -0.61 2.04 -11.11
N VAL A 186 -0.02 0.85 -11.19
CA VAL A 186 0.04 -0.11 -10.09
C VAL A 186 1.41 -0.02 -9.42
N TYR A 187 1.39 0.27 -8.14
CA TYR A 187 2.53 0.35 -7.24
C TYR A 187 2.47 -0.83 -6.27
N PRO A 188 3.20 -1.93 -6.56
CA PRO A 188 3.12 -3.16 -5.78
C PRO A 188 3.97 -3.13 -4.52
N GLY A 189 3.72 -4.07 -3.60
CA GLY A 189 4.55 -4.29 -2.41
C GLY A 189 5.98 -4.72 -2.75
N HIS A 190 6.19 -5.40 -3.88
CA HIS A 190 7.51 -5.84 -4.34
C HIS A 190 7.66 -5.67 -5.85
N GLY A 191 8.91 -5.45 -6.28
CA GLY A 191 9.25 -5.34 -7.70
C GLY A 191 8.91 -4.00 -8.32
N MET A 192 8.77 -4.00 -9.65
CA MET A 192 8.55 -2.78 -10.42
C MET A 192 7.07 -2.41 -10.52
N ASP A 193 6.82 -1.12 -10.74
CA ASP A 193 5.50 -0.61 -11.10
C ASP A 193 5.06 -1.09 -12.49
N THR A 194 3.74 -1.12 -12.69
CA THR A 194 3.10 -1.51 -13.95
C THR A 194 1.82 -0.69 -14.16
N THR A 195 1.00 -1.07 -15.12
CA THR A 195 -0.36 -0.51 -15.29
C THR A 195 -1.41 -1.62 -15.28
N LEU A 196 -2.60 -1.31 -14.80
CA LEU A 196 -3.69 -2.28 -14.79
C LEU A 196 -4.05 -2.75 -16.21
N ALA A 197 -3.91 -1.87 -17.22
CA ALA A 197 -4.13 -2.23 -18.62
C ALA A 197 -3.10 -3.27 -19.12
N GLU A 198 -1.81 -3.14 -18.78
CA GLU A 198 -0.79 -4.13 -19.10
C GLU A 198 -1.09 -5.47 -18.42
N GLU A 199 -1.42 -5.42 -17.13
CA GLU A 199 -1.72 -6.63 -16.37
C GLU A 199 -2.96 -7.35 -16.89
N LYS A 200 -4.02 -6.64 -17.24
CA LYS A 200 -5.19 -7.22 -17.93
C LYS A 200 -4.84 -7.92 -19.24
N ARG A 201 -3.83 -7.42 -19.93
CA ARG A 201 -3.44 -7.93 -21.26
C ARG A 201 -2.48 -9.12 -21.14
N TYR A 202 -1.55 -9.10 -20.23
CA TYR A 202 -0.41 -10.02 -20.22
C TYR A 202 -0.29 -10.89 -18.98
N ASN A 203 -0.85 -10.46 -17.82
CA ASN A 203 -0.73 -11.20 -16.58
C ASN A 203 -1.59 -12.47 -16.63
N PRO A 204 -1.00 -13.68 -16.47
CA PRO A 204 -1.75 -14.93 -16.55
C PRO A 204 -2.77 -15.10 -15.41
N TYR A 205 -2.61 -14.38 -14.30
CA TYR A 205 -3.49 -14.46 -13.13
C TYR A 205 -4.73 -13.56 -13.25
N LEU A 206 -4.76 -12.62 -14.20
CA LEU A 206 -5.91 -11.75 -14.47
C LEU A 206 -6.79 -12.23 -15.64
N ARG A 207 -6.42 -13.35 -16.28
CA ARG A 207 -7.13 -13.93 -17.42
C ARG A 207 -8.23 -14.90 -16.99
#